data_abb67fb3ae10d131b096634e994f2dd1
#
_entry.id   abb67fb3ae10d131b096634e994f2dd1
#
_cell.length_a   1.000
_cell.length_b   1.000
_cell.length_c   1.000
_cell.angle_alpha   90.00
_cell.angle_beta   90.00
_cell.angle_gamma   90.00
#
_symmetry.space_group_name_H-M   'P 1'
#
loop_
_entity.id
_entity.type
_entity.pdbx_description
1 polymer ?
#
loop_
_entity_poly.entity_id
_entity_poly.type
_entity_poly.pdbx_seq_one_letter_code
_entity_poly.pdbx_strand_id
1 'polypeptide(L)'
;MKIGRITISDRASAGVYTDLSGPEIEKVLGEFFGDAVTFESAIVPDEIDLISATLKKFADELKCDLVVTTGGTGIAARDVTPEATRPILEKELPGFGEIIRVQSFAIVKTAILSRAIAGTRGRSMIINLPGKPRAIRECLEVLAPAIREGVAHLRGEDVHK
;
A
#
# COMPACT_ATOMS: atom_id res chain seq x y z
N MET A 1 -14.79 -2.92 -6.43
CA MET A 1 -13.45 -3.30 -5.94
C MET A 1 -13.36 -2.93 -4.47
N LYS A 2 -12.95 -3.86 -3.62
CA LYS A 2 -12.77 -3.62 -2.19
C LYS A 2 -11.31 -3.32 -1.88
N ILE A 3 -11.03 -2.17 -1.29
CA ILE A 3 -9.67 -1.69 -1.01
C ILE A 3 -9.48 -1.56 0.49
N GLY A 4 -8.41 -2.16 1.01
CA GLY A 4 -7.90 -1.92 2.35
C GLY A 4 -6.85 -0.81 2.34
N ARG A 5 -6.97 0.19 3.23
CA ARG A 5 -5.89 1.15 3.46
C ARG A 5 -5.44 1.09 4.91
N ILE A 6 -4.14 1.02 5.12
CA ILE A 6 -3.55 0.87 6.44
C ILE A 6 -2.51 1.95 6.64
N THR A 7 -2.72 2.82 7.60
CA THR A 7 -1.72 3.81 8.01
C THR A 7 -0.86 3.22 9.12
N ILE A 8 0.44 3.17 8.90
CA ILE A 8 1.43 2.64 9.83
C ILE A 8 2.18 3.82 10.43
N SER A 9 1.91 4.10 11.70
CA SER A 9 2.48 5.24 12.41
C SER A 9 2.25 5.13 13.90
N ASP A 10 3.31 5.12 14.69
CA ASP A 10 3.26 5.20 16.15
C ASP A 10 2.47 6.44 16.61
N ARG A 11 2.72 7.58 15.99
CA ARG A 11 2.09 8.86 16.36
C ARG A 11 0.61 8.93 16.01
N ALA A 12 0.23 8.42 14.83
CA ALA A 12 -1.17 8.40 14.43
C ALA A 12 -1.96 7.37 15.25
N SER A 13 -1.40 6.19 15.52
CA SER A 13 -2.04 5.16 16.33
C SER A 13 -2.25 5.58 17.80
N ALA A 14 -1.36 6.42 18.33
CA ALA A 14 -1.47 7.00 19.67
C ALA A 14 -2.36 8.26 19.73
N GLY A 15 -2.92 8.70 18.61
CA GLY A 15 -3.76 9.93 18.57
C GLY A 15 -2.98 11.25 18.69
N VAL A 16 -1.64 11.20 18.59
CA VAL A 16 -0.77 12.39 18.67
C VAL A 16 -0.73 13.17 17.36
N TYR A 17 -1.03 12.48 16.26
CA TYR A 17 -1.00 13.04 14.90
C TYR A 17 -2.24 12.63 14.13
N THR A 18 -2.84 13.57 13.42
CA THR A 18 -3.99 13.27 12.54
C THR A 18 -3.51 12.58 11.27
N ASP A 19 -4.06 11.41 10.96
CA ASP A 19 -3.78 10.69 9.73
C ASP A 19 -4.32 11.45 8.52
N LEU A 20 -3.42 11.97 7.71
CA LEU A 20 -3.73 12.61 6.43
C LEU A 20 -3.45 11.68 5.24
N SER A 21 -2.64 10.67 5.45
CA SER A 21 -2.16 9.78 4.39
C SER A 21 -3.19 8.73 4.00
N GLY A 22 -3.86 8.14 4.98
CA GLY A 22 -4.95 7.19 4.72
C GLY A 22 -6.09 7.79 3.90
N PRO A 23 -6.66 8.96 4.29
CA PRO A 23 -7.66 9.65 3.48
C PRO A 23 -7.17 10.03 2.08
N GLU A 24 -5.90 10.38 1.89
CA GLU A 24 -5.35 10.66 0.55
C GLU A 24 -5.34 9.40 -0.33
N ILE A 25 -5.03 8.21 0.23
CA ILE A 25 -5.15 6.95 -0.50
C ILE A 25 -6.59 6.74 -0.99
N GLU A 26 -7.58 6.91 -0.11
CA GLU A 26 -8.99 6.73 -0.47
C GLU A 26 -9.41 7.70 -1.59
N LYS A 27 -9.02 8.98 -1.46
CA LYS A 27 -9.32 10.01 -2.44
C LYS A 27 -8.74 9.66 -3.81
N VAL A 28 -7.44 9.37 -3.88
CA VAL A 28 -6.74 9.11 -5.16
C VAL A 28 -7.27 7.84 -5.81
N LEU A 29 -7.43 6.75 -5.06
CA LEU A 29 -7.95 5.50 -5.61
C LEU A 29 -9.43 5.61 -6.02
N GLY A 30 -10.23 6.41 -5.31
CA GLY A 30 -11.59 6.74 -5.71
C GLY A 30 -11.64 7.50 -7.05
N GLU A 31 -10.74 8.46 -7.25
CA GLU A 31 -10.61 9.20 -8.52
C GLU A 31 -10.28 8.25 -9.69
N PHE A 32 -9.40 7.24 -9.46
CA PHE A 32 -8.97 6.30 -10.52
C PHE A 32 -9.95 5.17 -10.81
N PHE A 33 -10.63 4.66 -9.79
CA PHE A 33 -11.46 3.45 -9.92
C PHE A 33 -12.96 3.71 -9.85
N GLY A 34 -13.37 4.94 -9.51
CA GLY A 34 -14.76 5.38 -9.53
C GLY A 34 -15.59 4.92 -8.33
N ASP A 35 -16.91 5.14 -8.42
CA ASP A 35 -17.84 5.00 -7.30
C ASP A 35 -18.10 3.55 -6.85
N ALA A 36 -17.68 2.55 -7.64
CA ALA A 36 -17.83 1.14 -7.30
C ALA A 36 -16.75 0.61 -6.33
N VAL A 37 -15.94 1.51 -5.77
CA VAL A 37 -14.89 1.19 -4.78
C VAL A 37 -15.43 1.32 -3.38
N THR A 38 -15.14 0.32 -2.53
CA THR A 38 -15.39 0.38 -1.09
C THR A 38 -14.09 0.30 -0.33
N PHE A 39 -14.01 0.97 0.82
CA PHE A 39 -12.79 1.04 1.63
C PHE A 39 -12.96 0.41 3.00
N GLU A 40 -11.96 -0.36 3.41
CA GLU A 40 -11.70 -0.74 4.79
C GLU A 40 -10.46 0.03 5.28
N SER A 41 -10.45 0.43 6.54
CA SER A 41 -9.38 1.26 7.06
C SER A 41 -8.85 0.79 8.41
N ALA A 42 -7.56 0.97 8.62
CA ALA A 42 -6.92 0.77 9.91
C ALA A 42 -5.75 1.75 10.10
N ILE A 43 -5.45 2.05 11.36
CA ILE A 43 -4.24 2.74 11.78
C ILE A 43 -3.56 1.84 12.81
N VAL A 44 -2.30 1.51 12.58
CA VAL A 44 -1.52 0.62 13.45
C VAL A 44 -0.15 1.24 13.77
N PRO A 45 0.43 0.93 14.94
CA PRO A 45 1.78 1.36 15.26
C PRO A 45 2.83 0.64 14.40
N ASP A 46 4.06 1.15 14.42
CA ASP A 46 5.21 0.57 13.71
C ASP A 46 5.73 -0.70 14.43
N GLU A 47 4.88 -1.73 14.50
CA GLU A 47 5.13 -3.04 15.12
C GLU A 47 4.92 -4.16 14.10
N ILE A 48 5.96 -4.97 13.86
CA ILE A 48 5.96 -6.03 12.82
C ILE A 48 4.75 -6.95 12.97
N ASP A 49 4.49 -7.47 14.17
CA ASP A 49 3.41 -8.44 14.38
C ASP A 49 2.03 -7.85 14.14
N LEU A 50 1.80 -6.60 14.55
CA LEU A 50 0.53 -5.90 14.34
C LEU A 50 0.31 -5.55 12.87
N ILE A 51 1.34 -5.10 12.18
CA ILE A 51 1.28 -4.81 10.74
C ILE A 51 0.96 -6.10 9.98
N SER A 52 1.72 -7.18 10.22
CA SER A 52 1.52 -8.47 9.56
C SER A 52 0.13 -9.05 9.82
N ALA A 53 -0.35 -9.00 11.07
CA ALA A 53 -1.69 -9.47 11.44
C ALA A 53 -2.79 -8.66 10.72
N THR A 54 -2.63 -7.33 10.65
CA THR A 54 -3.59 -6.45 9.97
C THR A 54 -3.61 -6.71 8.46
N LEU A 55 -2.44 -6.86 7.83
CA LEU A 55 -2.35 -7.22 6.41
C LEU A 55 -3.05 -8.55 6.11
N LYS A 56 -2.80 -9.59 6.91
CA LYS A 56 -3.48 -10.89 6.78
C LYS A 56 -4.99 -10.76 6.95
N LYS A 57 -5.46 -10.04 7.96
CA LYS A 57 -6.89 -9.78 8.17
C LYS A 57 -7.54 -9.16 6.95
N PHE A 58 -6.91 -8.13 6.37
CA PHE A 58 -7.45 -7.43 5.21
C PHE A 58 -7.49 -8.33 3.96
N ALA A 59 -6.45 -9.13 3.74
CA ALA A 59 -6.38 -10.04 2.61
C ALA A 59 -7.26 -11.29 2.81
N ASP A 60 -7.13 -11.97 3.94
CA ASP A 60 -7.68 -13.31 4.15
C ASP A 60 -9.12 -13.31 4.67
N GLU A 61 -9.46 -12.36 5.57
CA GLU A 61 -10.78 -12.29 6.20
C GLU A 61 -11.70 -11.27 5.53
N LEU A 62 -11.24 -10.03 5.38
CA LEU A 62 -12.01 -8.96 4.76
C LEU A 62 -12.08 -9.08 3.24
N LYS A 63 -11.23 -9.93 2.64
CA LYS A 63 -11.21 -10.19 1.19
C LYS A 63 -11.03 -8.92 0.36
N CYS A 64 -10.15 -8.03 0.79
CA CYS A 64 -9.80 -6.87 -0.01
C CYS A 64 -9.09 -7.31 -1.30
N ASP A 65 -9.46 -6.73 -2.43
CA ASP A 65 -8.78 -6.97 -3.72
C ASP A 65 -7.40 -6.30 -3.78
N LEU A 66 -7.31 -5.15 -3.14
CA LEU A 66 -6.10 -4.36 -3.01
C LEU A 66 -5.92 -3.95 -1.54
N VAL A 67 -4.72 -4.10 -1.01
CA VAL A 67 -4.34 -3.57 0.31
C VAL A 67 -3.17 -2.62 0.13
N VAL A 68 -3.35 -1.37 0.53
CA VAL A 68 -2.32 -0.33 0.42
C VAL A 68 -1.92 0.13 1.82
N THR A 69 -0.64 0.07 2.12
CA THR A 69 -0.09 0.65 3.35
C THR A 69 0.59 1.97 3.09
N THR A 70 0.63 2.85 4.08
CA THR A 70 1.40 4.09 4.05
C THR A 70 2.18 4.25 5.35
N GLY A 71 3.45 4.61 5.23
CA GLY A 71 4.37 4.79 6.36
C GLY A 71 5.29 3.61 6.64
N GLY A 72 6.32 3.83 7.45
CA GLY A 72 7.27 2.81 7.91
C GLY A 72 8.14 2.18 6.83
N THR A 73 8.37 2.86 5.69
CA THR A 73 9.14 2.31 4.54
C THR A 73 10.57 2.85 4.42
N GLY A 74 11.01 3.70 5.32
CA GLY A 74 12.35 4.29 5.32
C GLY A 74 13.40 3.42 5.99
N ILE A 75 14.45 4.06 6.51
CA ILE A 75 15.63 3.41 7.11
C ILE A 75 15.76 3.67 8.62
N ALA A 76 14.80 4.35 9.24
CA ALA A 76 14.80 4.54 10.69
C ALA A 76 14.54 3.21 11.42
N ALA A 77 14.96 3.12 12.67
CA ALA A 77 14.84 1.89 13.45
C ALA A 77 13.39 1.40 13.59
N ARG A 78 12.42 2.33 13.57
CA ARG A 78 10.98 2.04 13.63
C ARG A 78 10.34 1.79 12.26
N ASP A 79 11.06 2.00 11.16
CA ASP A 79 10.55 1.71 9.82
C ASP A 79 10.64 0.20 9.54
N VAL A 80 9.56 -0.53 9.77
CA VAL A 80 9.52 -2.00 9.71
C VAL A 80 8.43 -2.55 8.79
N THR A 81 7.80 -1.68 7.99
CA THR A 81 6.71 -2.08 7.09
C THR A 81 7.15 -3.15 6.08
N PRO A 82 8.31 -3.04 5.40
CA PRO A 82 8.76 -4.09 4.48
C PRO A 82 9.04 -5.43 5.19
N GLU A 83 9.60 -5.39 6.39
CA GLU A 83 9.88 -6.57 7.21
C GLU A 83 8.60 -7.29 7.64
N ALA A 84 7.54 -6.53 7.91
CA ALA A 84 6.22 -7.08 8.25
C ALA A 84 5.46 -7.61 7.03
N THR A 85 5.70 -7.02 5.85
CA THR A 85 4.97 -7.33 4.61
C THR A 85 5.58 -8.54 3.89
N ARG A 86 6.89 -8.57 3.70
CA ARG A 86 7.56 -9.61 2.89
C ARG A 86 7.22 -11.04 3.31
N PRO A 87 7.24 -11.43 4.60
CA PRO A 87 6.98 -12.81 5.01
C PRO A 87 5.56 -13.30 4.72
N ILE A 88 4.60 -12.40 4.52
CA ILE A 88 3.20 -12.77 4.28
C ILE A 88 2.84 -12.79 2.79
N LEU A 89 3.74 -12.35 1.91
CA LEU A 89 3.54 -12.39 0.47
C LEU A 89 3.78 -13.80 -0.09
N GLU A 90 2.96 -14.22 -1.04
CA GLU A 90 3.14 -15.46 -1.80
C GLU A 90 4.02 -15.23 -3.05
N LYS A 91 3.86 -14.06 -3.67
CA LYS A 91 4.68 -13.62 -4.82
C LYS A 91 5.08 -12.17 -4.61
N GLU A 92 6.35 -11.84 -4.82
CA GLU A 92 6.81 -10.46 -4.85
C GLU A 92 6.58 -9.85 -6.24
N LEU A 93 6.26 -8.56 -6.27
CA LEU A 93 6.12 -7.73 -7.47
C LEU A 93 7.16 -6.59 -7.42
N PRO A 94 8.46 -6.89 -7.65
CA PRO A 94 9.54 -5.93 -7.42
C PRO A 94 9.43 -4.66 -8.26
N GLY A 95 8.85 -4.75 -9.46
CA GLY A 95 8.66 -3.59 -10.34
C GLY A 95 7.88 -2.44 -9.71
N PHE A 96 6.96 -2.71 -8.79
CA PHE A 96 6.23 -1.65 -8.07
C PHE A 96 7.16 -0.80 -7.19
N GLY A 97 8.00 -1.43 -6.37
CA GLY A 97 8.96 -0.71 -5.54
C GLY A 97 10.03 -0.01 -6.38
N GLU A 98 10.47 -0.62 -7.47
CA GLU A 98 11.45 -0.05 -8.40
C GLU A 98 10.93 1.24 -9.04
N ILE A 99 9.74 1.21 -9.63
CA ILE A 99 9.18 2.39 -10.31
C ILE A 99 8.84 3.52 -9.31
N ILE A 100 8.36 3.21 -8.11
CA ILE A 100 8.16 4.18 -7.03
C ILE A 100 9.47 4.93 -6.75
N ARG A 101 10.56 4.19 -6.55
CA ARG A 101 11.86 4.81 -6.27
C ARG A 101 12.38 5.66 -7.42
N VAL A 102 12.29 5.17 -8.64
CA VAL A 102 12.76 5.89 -9.85
C VAL A 102 11.97 7.19 -10.04
N GLN A 103 10.65 7.11 -10.04
CA GLN A 103 9.79 8.28 -10.27
C GLN A 103 9.91 9.30 -9.13
N SER A 104 9.88 8.85 -7.89
CA SER A 104 10.00 9.74 -6.74
C SER A 104 11.38 10.36 -6.62
N PHE A 105 12.46 9.70 -7.06
CA PHE A 105 13.83 10.23 -7.06
C PHE A 105 13.96 11.45 -7.99
N ALA A 106 13.21 11.51 -9.07
CA ALA A 106 13.19 12.68 -9.94
C ALA A 106 12.71 13.95 -9.20
N ILE A 107 11.85 13.78 -8.20
CA ILE A 107 11.25 14.88 -7.42
C ILE A 107 12.02 15.12 -6.12
N VAL A 108 12.31 14.05 -5.37
CA VAL A 108 12.98 14.10 -4.06
C VAL A 108 14.12 13.09 -4.02
N LYS A 109 15.35 13.55 -3.94
CA LYS A 109 16.55 12.70 -4.01
C LYS A 109 16.62 11.63 -2.91
N THR A 110 16.07 11.91 -1.73
CA THR A 110 16.02 10.94 -0.62
C THR A 110 15.00 9.80 -0.84
N ALA A 111 14.16 9.86 -1.86
CA ALA A 111 13.22 8.79 -2.20
C ALA A 111 13.92 7.44 -2.52
N ILE A 112 15.19 7.49 -2.92
CA ILE A 112 16.01 6.28 -3.12
C ILE A 112 16.21 5.45 -1.85
N LEU A 113 15.99 6.03 -0.68
CA LEU A 113 16.06 5.35 0.61
C LEU A 113 14.78 4.54 0.94
N SER A 114 13.74 4.67 0.13
CA SER A 114 12.51 3.89 0.30
C SER A 114 12.76 2.41 0.07
N ARG A 115 12.30 1.58 1.00
CA ARG A 115 12.37 0.11 0.94
C ARG A 115 10.99 -0.51 0.67
N ALA A 116 10.07 0.31 0.14
CA ALA A 116 8.72 -0.12 -0.21
C ALA A 116 8.73 -1.34 -1.14
N ILE A 117 7.87 -2.30 -0.84
CA ILE A 117 7.67 -3.52 -1.62
C ILE A 117 6.20 -3.69 -2.01
N ALA A 118 5.96 -4.59 -2.95
CA ALA A 118 4.62 -5.04 -3.30
C ALA A 118 4.62 -6.52 -3.61
N GLY A 119 3.45 -7.14 -3.56
CA GLY A 119 3.29 -8.55 -3.88
C GLY A 119 1.83 -8.99 -3.83
N THR A 120 1.63 -10.29 -3.83
CA THR A 120 0.29 -10.90 -3.77
C THR A 120 0.15 -11.83 -2.57
N ARG A 121 -1.09 -11.93 -2.06
CA ARG A 121 -1.50 -12.91 -1.07
C ARG A 121 -2.94 -13.36 -1.40
N GLY A 122 -3.11 -14.64 -1.73
CA GLY A 122 -4.38 -15.14 -2.24
C GLY A 122 -4.82 -14.33 -3.45
N ARG A 123 -5.99 -13.70 -3.36
CA ARG A 123 -6.53 -12.82 -4.41
C ARG A 123 -6.25 -11.33 -4.18
N SER A 124 -5.49 -11.00 -3.16
CA SER A 124 -5.17 -9.63 -2.80
C SER A 124 -3.84 -9.20 -3.37
N MET A 125 -3.78 -8.01 -3.93
CA MET A 125 -2.54 -7.28 -4.18
C MET A 125 -2.21 -6.44 -2.95
N ILE A 126 -0.95 -6.43 -2.50
CA ILE A 126 -0.48 -5.67 -1.35
C ILE A 126 0.63 -4.73 -1.81
N ILE A 127 0.52 -3.44 -1.47
CA ILE A 127 1.48 -2.40 -1.89
C ILE A 127 1.83 -1.52 -0.70
N ASN A 128 3.13 -1.34 -0.44
CA ASN A 128 3.61 -0.34 0.50
C ASN A 128 3.84 0.99 -0.21
N LEU A 129 3.36 2.08 0.40
CA LEU A 129 3.59 3.45 -0.06
C LEU A 129 4.35 4.27 0.99
N PRO A 130 5.03 5.36 0.56
CA PRO A 130 5.65 6.30 1.49
C PRO A 130 4.60 6.98 2.40
N GLY A 131 5.08 7.53 3.52
CA GLY A 131 4.21 8.11 4.54
C GLY A 131 3.69 9.53 4.26
N LYS A 132 4.20 10.23 3.25
CA LYS A 132 3.79 11.62 2.97
C LYS A 132 2.60 11.66 2.01
N PRO A 133 1.51 12.42 2.30
CA PRO A 133 0.32 12.48 1.45
C PRO A 133 0.63 12.84 -0.01
N ARG A 134 1.49 13.82 -0.25
CA ARG A 134 1.90 14.20 -1.62
C ARG A 134 2.56 13.04 -2.38
N ALA A 135 3.45 12.30 -1.72
CA ALA A 135 4.12 11.16 -2.33
C ALA A 135 3.14 10.01 -2.64
N ILE A 136 2.08 9.85 -1.87
CA ILE A 136 1.02 8.87 -2.12
C ILE A 136 0.37 9.12 -3.48
N ARG A 137 -0.05 10.36 -3.75
CA ARG A 137 -0.65 10.71 -5.04
C ARG A 137 0.30 10.45 -6.19
N GLU A 138 1.53 10.96 -6.09
CA GLU A 138 2.57 10.78 -7.11
C GLU A 138 2.83 9.28 -7.42
N CYS A 139 2.87 8.43 -6.39
CA CYS A 139 3.04 6.99 -6.56
C CYS A 139 1.81 6.33 -7.21
N LEU A 140 0.62 6.60 -6.70
CA LEU A 140 -0.61 5.96 -7.18
C LEU A 140 -0.95 6.34 -8.62
N GLU A 141 -0.69 7.58 -9.04
CA GLU A 141 -0.87 8.01 -10.44
C GLU A 141 -0.04 7.15 -11.41
N VAL A 142 1.17 6.79 -11.02
CA VAL A 142 2.04 5.92 -11.83
C VAL A 142 1.58 4.47 -11.78
N LEU A 143 1.10 4.00 -10.63
CA LEU A 143 0.79 2.58 -10.39
C LEU A 143 -0.62 2.18 -10.83
N ALA A 144 -1.56 3.11 -10.94
CA ALA A 144 -2.98 2.81 -11.14
C ALA A 144 -3.28 1.87 -12.33
N PRO A 145 -2.65 2.01 -13.52
CA PRO A 145 -2.87 1.08 -14.62
C PRO A 145 -2.46 -0.36 -14.28
N ALA A 146 -1.27 -0.53 -13.66
CA ALA A 146 -0.75 -1.84 -13.26
C ALA A 146 -1.57 -2.46 -12.12
N ILE A 147 -2.07 -1.65 -11.19
CA ILE A 147 -2.98 -2.10 -10.12
C ILE A 147 -4.27 -2.64 -10.73
N ARG A 148 -4.87 -1.93 -11.66
CA ARG A 148 -6.12 -2.34 -12.33
C ARG A 148 -5.99 -3.71 -12.98
N GLU A 149 -4.96 -3.88 -13.78
CA GLU A 149 -4.68 -5.13 -14.48
C GLU A 149 -4.32 -6.27 -13.52
N GLY A 150 -3.46 -6.00 -12.54
CA GLY A 150 -3.06 -6.99 -11.55
C GLY A 150 -4.24 -7.51 -10.70
N VAL A 151 -5.13 -6.63 -10.27
CA VAL A 151 -6.35 -7.02 -9.55
C VAL A 151 -7.28 -7.86 -10.44
N ALA A 152 -7.44 -7.49 -11.72
CA ALA A 152 -8.24 -8.26 -12.67
C ALA A 152 -7.65 -9.68 -12.87
N HIS A 153 -6.34 -9.82 -13.04
CA HIS A 153 -5.65 -11.11 -13.12
C HIS A 153 -5.87 -11.97 -11.86
N LEU A 154 -5.77 -11.38 -10.67
CA LEU A 154 -5.99 -12.10 -9.40
C LEU A 154 -7.45 -12.56 -9.23
N ARG A 155 -8.40 -11.87 -9.85
CA ARG A 155 -9.80 -12.28 -9.92
C ARG A 155 -10.08 -13.34 -10.97
N GLY A 156 -9.13 -13.63 -11.86
CA GLY A 156 -9.30 -14.53 -12.99
C GLY A 156 -10.10 -13.91 -14.14
N GLU A 157 -10.13 -12.57 -14.21
CA GLU A 157 -10.75 -11.85 -15.33
C GLU A 157 -9.83 -11.89 -16.55
N ASP A 158 -10.44 -12.07 -17.75
CA ASP A 158 -9.68 -12.06 -19.00
C ASP A 158 -9.44 -10.61 -19.45
N VAL A 159 -8.22 -10.12 -19.21
CA VAL A 159 -7.82 -8.74 -19.52
C VAL A 159 -7.36 -8.53 -20.96
N HIS A 160 -7.33 -9.60 -21.76
CA HIS A 160 -6.86 -9.58 -23.15
C HIS A 160 -7.98 -9.70 -24.19
N LYS A 161 -9.24 -9.57 -23.78
CA LYS A 161 -10.41 -9.52 -24.68
C LYS A 161 -10.84 -8.13 -25.00
#